data_28cdac6d14dc683012ef27e04ae5beb0
#
_entry.id   28cdac6d14dc683012ef27e04ae5beb0
#
_cell.length_a   1.000
_cell.length_b   1.000
_cell.length_c   1.000
_cell.angle_alpha   90.00
_cell.angle_beta   90.00
_cell.angle_gamma   90.00
#
_symmetry.space_group_name_H-M   'P 1'
#
loop_
_entity.id
_entity.type
_entity.pdbx_description
1 polymer ?
#
loop_
_entity_poly.entity_id
_entity_poly.type
_entity_poly.pdbx_seq_one_letter_code
_entity_poly.pdbx_strand_id
1 'polypeptide(L)'
;MWYLTVHRWTGEQQASIAAALADDTLATHLSWMREQQRAGKVLIAGPAKGFELGLIVFGHLPEDAVHELCRGEPLVAAGHRDYEVIAWDVHHLLGIGEFELKPGS
;
A
#
# COMPACT_ATOMS: atom_id res chain seq x y z
N MET A 1 -1.73 -15.43 -4.16
CA MET A 1 -1.09 -14.25 -4.79
C MET A 1 -1.13 -13.10 -3.80
N TRP A 2 -0.01 -12.46 -3.58
CA TRP A 2 0.04 -11.20 -2.84
C TRP A 2 0.09 -10.05 -3.83
N TYR A 3 -0.11 -8.84 -3.33
CA TYR A 3 -0.09 -7.65 -4.18
C TYR A 3 0.79 -6.60 -3.51
N LEU A 4 1.83 -6.18 -4.23
CA LEU A 4 2.63 -5.02 -3.86
C LEU A 4 2.00 -3.80 -4.52
N THR A 5 1.66 -2.80 -3.73
CA THR A 5 1.17 -1.54 -4.27
C THR A 5 2.19 -0.45 -4.03
N VAL A 6 2.39 0.37 -5.05
CA VAL A 6 3.36 1.46 -5.05
C VAL A 6 2.58 2.75 -5.17
N HIS A 7 2.75 3.63 -4.19
CA HIS A 7 2.01 4.88 -4.09
C HIS A 7 2.98 6.05 -4.27
N ARG A 8 2.77 6.86 -5.32
CA ARG A 8 3.65 7.97 -5.66
C ARG A 8 2.90 9.29 -5.53
N TRP A 9 3.61 10.34 -5.12
CA TRP A 9 3.04 11.68 -5.08
C TRP A 9 2.68 12.14 -6.49
N THR A 10 1.50 12.76 -6.63
CA THR A 10 1.00 13.23 -7.93
C THR A 10 1.66 14.51 -8.39
N GLY A 11 2.20 15.28 -7.44
CA GLY A 11 2.91 16.54 -7.68
C GLY A 11 4.32 16.50 -7.13
N GLU A 12 4.93 17.67 -7.01
CA GLU A 12 6.24 17.80 -6.37
C GLU A 12 6.11 17.30 -4.92
N GLN A 13 7.08 16.54 -4.47
CA GLN A 13 6.99 15.78 -3.22
C GLN A 13 6.73 16.67 -2.00
N GLN A 14 7.52 17.72 -1.81
CA GLN A 14 7.39 18.55 -0.62
C GLN A 14 6.07 19.34 -0.61
N ALA A 15 5.64 19.80 -1.78
CA ALA A 15 4.36 20.48 -1.92
C ALA A 15 3.19 19.53 -1.64
N SER A 16 3.27 18.30 -2.12
CA SER A 16 2.25 17.27 -1.89
C SER A 16 2.16 16.90 -0.40
N ILE A 17 3.30 16.73 0.26
CA ILE A 17 3.34 16.45 1.70
C ILE A 17 2.77 17.61 2.49
N ALA A 18 3.13 18.84 2.15
CA ALA A 18 2.60 20.03 2.82
C ALA A 18 1.08 20.13 2.67
N ALA A 19 0.55 19.86 1.47
CA ALA A 19 -0.88 19.85 1.23
C ALA A 19 -1.60 18.76 2.05
N ALA A 20 -1.02 17.56 2.12
CA ALA A 20 -1.57 16.45 2.89
C ALA A 20 -1.53 16.70 4.41
N LEU A 21 -0.56 17.45 4.88
CA LEU A 21 -0.50 17.92 6.28
C LEU A 21 -1.55 18.98 6.54
N ALA A 22 -1.71 19.93 5.64
CA ALA A 22 -2.62 21.06 5.81
C ALA A 22 -4.09 20.65 5.81
N ASP A 23 -4.48 19.62 5.04
CA ASP A 23 -5.84 19.13 4.95
C ASP A 23 -6.13 17.90 5.83
N ASP A 24 -5.21 17.56 6.75
CA ASP A 24 -5.31 16.41 7.66
C ASP A 24 -5.35 15.05 6.97
N THR A 25 -5.13 14.97 5.67
CA THR A 25 -5.17 13.70 4.93
C THR A 25 -4.07 12.74 5.39
N LEU A 26 -2.91 13.27 5.75
CA LEU A 26 -1.81 12.43 6.23
C LEU A 26 -2.16 11.74 7.55
N ALA A 27 -2.80 12.43 8.47
CA ALA A 27 -3.27 11.86 9.74
C ALA A 27 -4.33 10.78 9.49
N THR A 28 -5.27 11.05 8.59
CA THR A 28 -6.31 10.08 8.19
C THR A 28 -5.69 8.85 7.52
N HIS A 29 -4.66 9.05 6.70
CA HIS A 29 -3.88 7.97 6.10
C HIS A 29 -3.28 7.04 7.14
N LEU A 30 -2.66 7.59 8.18
CA LEU A 30 -2.06 6.77 9.24
C LEU A 30 -3.11 5.95 9.99
N SER A 31 -4.28 6.53 10.27
CA SER A 31 -5.40 5.82 10.90
C SER A 31 -5.92 4.71 10.01
N TRP A 32 -6.07 4.97 8.71
CA TRP A 32 -6.50 3.99 7.72
C TRP A 32 -5.52 2.81 7.65
N MET A 33 -4.21 3.09 7.64
CA MET A 33 -3.18 2.04 7.61
C MET A 33 -3.29 1.12 8.82
N ARG A 34 -3.45 1.68 10.02
CA ARG A 34 -3.62 0.89 11.24
C ARG A 34 -4.87 0.02 11.19
N GLU A 35 -5.96 0.56 10.68
CA GLU A 35 -7.22 -0.17 10.53
C GLU A 35 -7.05 -1.37 9.59
N GLN A 36 -6.44 -1.17 8.43
CA GLN A 36 -6.22 -2.25 7.46
C GLN A 36 -5.25 -3.30 7.99
N GLN A 37 -4.23 -2.88 8.74
CA GLN A 37 -3.29 -3.79 9.38
C GLN A 37 -4.00 -4.65 10.43
N ARG A 38 -4.82 -4.05 11.28
CA ARG A 38 -5.59 -4.77 12.30
C ARG A 38 -6.60 -5.73 11.68
N ALA A 39 -7.15 -5.38 10.53
CA ALA A 39 -8.06 -6.24 9.77
C ALA A 39 -7.35 -7.39 9.06
N GLY A 40 -6.02 -7.44 9.11
CA GLY A 40 -5.23 -8.51 8.48
C GLY A 40 -5.09 -8.37 6.97
N LYS A 41 -5.43 -7.23 6.39
CA LYS A 41 -5.35 -6.99 4.95
C LYS A 41 -3.97 -6.50 4.52
N VAL A 42 -3.32 -5.69 5.35
CA VAL A 42 -1.97 -5.19 5.12
C VAL A 42 -0.98 -6.06 5.87
N LEU A 43 -0.05 -6.67 5.15
CA LEU A 43 0.98 -7.53 5.73
C LEU A 43 2.20 -6.72 6.16
N ILE A 44 2.62 -5.80 5.32
CA ILE A 44 3.77 -4.93 5.59
C ILE A 44 3.58 -3.65 4.77
N ALA A 45 3.95 -2.52 5.35
CA ALA A 45 3.83 -1.22 4.68
C ALA A 45 4.81 -0.22 5.27
N GLY A 46 5.17 0.76 4.49
CA GLY A 46 5.99 1.87 4.93
C GLY A 46 6.48 2.71 3.76
N PRO A 47 7.02 3.90 4.05
CA PRO A 47 7.60 4.72 3.00
C PRO A 47 8.97 4.20 2.57
N ALA A 48 9.33 4.44 1.33
CA ALA A 48 10.70 4.30 0.87
C ALA A 48 11.57 5.38 1.52
N LYS A 49 12.87 5.16 1.54
CA LYS A 49 13.81 6.14 2.07
C LYS A 49 13.60 7.51 1.42
N GLY A 50 13.53 8.55 2.23
CA GLY A 50 13.28 9.91 1.75
C GLY A 50 11.82 10.22 1.47
N PHE A 51 10.90 9.30 1.77
CA PHE A 51 9.45 9.49 1.59
C PHE A 51 9.02 9.72 0.13
N GLU A 52 9.84 9.29 -0.84
CA GLU A 52 9.55 9.46 -2.26
C GLU A 52 8.30 8.70 -2.70
N LEU A 53 8.05 7.55 -2.08
CA LEU A 53 6.88 6.73 -2.35
C LEU A 53 6.51 5.90 -1.14
N GLY A 54 5.30 5.39 -1.14
CA GLY A 54 4.82 4.42 -0.15
C GLY A 54 4.70 3.04 -0.76
N LEU A 55 4.96 2.01 0.03
CA LEU A 55 4.84 0.62 -0.37
C LEU A 55 3.88 -0.08 0.58
N ILE A 56 2.94 -0.84 0.03
CA ILE A 56 2.00 -1.65 0.80
C ILE A 56 1.95 -3.04 0.19
N VAL A 57 2.05 -4.07 1.02
CA VAL A 57 1.83 -5.45 0.61
C VAL A 57 0.51 -5.93 1.19
N PHE A 58 -0.43 -6.26 0.31
CA PHE A 58 -1.69 -6.89 0.67
C PHE A 58 -1.61 -8.40 0.43
N GLY A 59 -2.19 -9.19 1.33
CA GLY A 59 -2.21 -10.64 1.19
C GLY A 59 -3.61 -11.21 1.23
N HIS A 60 -3.81 -12.29 0.48
CA HIS A 60 -5.03 -13.09 0.51
C HIS A 60 -6.33 -12.35 0.14
N LEU A 61 -6.21 -11.36 -0.73
CA LEU A 61 -7.35 -10.61 -1.24
C LEU A 61 -7.45 -10.80 -2.76
N PRO A 62 -8.67 -10.76 -3.33
CA PRO A 62 -8.80 -10.65 -4.78
C PRO A 62 -8.22 -9.33 -5.29
N GLU A 63 -7.73 -9.31 -6.51
CA GLU A 63 -7.10 -8.12 -7.09
C GLU A 63 -8.04 -6.91 -7.11
N ASP A 64 -9.32 -7.12 -7.43
CA ASP A 64 -10.31 -6.03 -7.44
C ASP A 64 -10.52 -5.44 -6.05
N ALA A 65 -10.44 -6.24 -4.98
CA ALA A 65 -10.51 -5.76 -3.61
C ALA A 65 -9.28 -4.91 -3.26
N VAL A 66 -8.10 -5.26 -3.76
CA VAL A 66 -6.88 -4.46 -3.57
C VAL A 66 -7.03 -3.10 -4.25
N HIS A 67 -7.53 -3.07 -5.49
CA HIS A 67 -7.81 -1.81 -6.20
C HIS A 67 -8.81 -0.94 -5.45
N GLU A 68 -9.88 -1.54 -4.92
CA GLU A 68 -10.89 -0.80 -4.15
C GLU A 68 -10.28 -0.19 -2.89
N LEU A 69 -9.45 -0.95 -2.16
CA LEU A 69 -8.73 -0.44 -0.99
C LEU A 69 -7.81 0.72 -1.35
N CYS A 70 -7.04 0.59 -2.44
CA CYS A 70 -6.13 1.64 -2.88
C CYS A 70 -6.87 2.91 -3.29
N ARG A 71 -8.01 2.79 -3.97
CA ARG A 71 -8.83 3.96 -4.34
C ARG A 71 -9.40 4.67 -3.12
N GLY A 72 -9.69 3.93 -2.06
CA GLY A 72 -10.21 4.47 -0.81
C GLY A 72 -9.12 4.90 0.18
N GLU A 73 -7.86 4.66 -0.13
CA GLU A 73 -6.76 5.12 0.71
C GLU A 73 -6.76 6.65 0.72
N PRO A 74 -6.74 7.30 1.91
CA PRO A 74 -6.99 8.75 2.00
C PRO A 74 -6.11 9.63 1.14
N LEU A 75 -4.81 9.34 1.02
CA LEU A 75 -3.92 10.14 0.18
C LEU A 75 -4.24 9.98 -1.31
N VAL A 76 -4.68 8.79 -1.73
CA VAL A 76 -5.12 8.54 -3.10
C VAL A 76 -6.48 9.19 -3.34
N ALA A 77 -7.42 9.01 -2.44
CA ALA A 77 -8.76 9.59 -2.57
C ALA A 77 -8.73 11.11 -2.62
N ALA A 78 -7.81 11.75 -1.90
CA ALA A 78 -7.63 13.20 -1.91
C ALA A 78 -6.82 13.72 -3.11
N GLY A 79 -6.29 12.82 -3.96
CA GLY A 79 -5.52 13.20 -5.13
C GLY A 79 -4.06 13.53 -4.87
N HIS A 80 -3.54 13.28 -3.66
CA HIS A 80 -2.14 13.54 -3.33
C HIS A 80 -1.21 12.45 -3.82
N ARG A 81 -1.72 11.23 -4.02
CA ARG A 81 -0.97 10.08 -4.52
C ARG A 81 -1.74 9.35 -5.60
N ASP A 82 -1.01 8.73 -6.51
CA ASP A 82 -1.49 7.67 -7.39
C ASP A 82 -1.01 6.33 -6.87
N TYR A 83 -1.58 5.24 -7.38
CA TYR A 83 -1.15 3.91 -7.01
C TYR A 83 -0.96 3.03 -8.23
N GLU A 84 -0.12 2.03 -8.05
CA GLU A 84 0.13 0.96 -9.01
C GLU A 84 0.04 -0.37 -8.28
N VAL A 85 -0.60 -1.36 -8.89
CA VAL A 85 -0.73 -2.70 -8.30
C VAL A 85 0.16 -3.68 -9.06
N ILE A 86 1.01 -4.38 -8.32
CA ILE A 86 1.89 -5.43 -8.85
C ILE A 86 1.46 -6.75 -8.22
N ALA A 87 0.97 -7.68 -9.02
CA ALA A 87 0.70 -9.03 -8.57
C ALA A 87 2.04 -9.73 -8.28
N TRP A 88 2.20 -10.22 -7.06
CA TRP A 88 3.47 -10.74 -6.59
C TRP A 88 3.32 -12.18 -6.13
N ASP A 89 3.92 -13.08 -6.88
CA ASP A 89 3.98 -14.49 -6.52
C ASP A 89 5.18 -14.69 -5.59
N VAL A 90 4.95 -14.52 -4.28
CA VAL A 90 6.02 -14.56 -3.28
C VAL A 90 6.44 -16.00 -3.04
N HIS A 91 7.72 -16.28 -3.25
CA HIS A 91 8.30 -17.60 -3.11
C HIS A 91 9.13 -17.78 -1.85
N HIS A 92 9.72 -16.71 -1.35
CA HIS A 92 10.60 -16.77 -0.19
C HIS A 92 10.23 -15.67 0.81
N LEU A 93 9.95 -16.06 2.04
CA LEU A 93 9.62 -15.14 3.12
C LEU A 93 10.26 -15.63 4.41
N LEU A 94 11.08 -14.79 5.03
CA LEU A 94 11.75 -15.12 6.30
C LEU A 94 10.71 -15.41 7.39
N GLY A 95 10.93 -16.47 8.15
CA GLY A 95 10.07 -16.85 9.27
C GLY A 95 8.89 -17.76 8.91
N ILE A 96 8.61 -17.94 7.62
CA ILE A 96 7.56 -18.85 7.16
C ILE A 96 8.16 -20.13 6.55
N GLY A 97 9.46 -20.07 6.19
CA GLY A 97 10.15 -21.18 5.56
C GLY A 97 10.02 -21.14 4.04
N GLU A 98 10.16 -22.32 3.44
CA GLU A 98 10.05 -22.43 1.99
C GLU A 98 8.60 -22.56 1.57
N PHE A 99 8.22 -21.80 0.54
CA PHE A 99 6.93 -21.99 -0.11
C PHE A 99 7.06 -23.09 -1.15
N GLU A 100 6.19 -24.07 -1.05
CA GLU A 100 6.08 -25.07 -2.09
C GLU A 100 5.23 -24.50 -3.21
N LEU A 101 5.85 -24.32 -4.38
CA LEU A 101 5.21 -23.72 -5.52
C LEU A 101 4.42 -24.74 -6.29
N LYS A 102 3.15 -24.47 -6.51
CA LYS A 102 2.31 -25.24 -7.40
C LYS A 102 1.80 -24.33 -8.50
N PRO A 103 1.62 -24.84 -9.72
CA PRO A 103 1.02 -24.05 -10.79
C PRO A 103 -0.31 -23.45 -10.32
N GLY A 104 -0.49 -22.15 -10.50
CA GLY A 104 -1.71 -21.45 -10.12
C GLY A 104 -1.82 -21.04 -8.66
N SER A 105 -0.78 -21.24 -7.85
CA SER A 105 -0.76 -20.84 -6.44
C SER A 105 -0.44 -19.37 -6.27
#